data_e0b19d46a1b8d8ab53f6fd0c28d52aab
#
_entry.id   e0b19d46a1b8d8ab53f6fd0c28d52aab
#
_cell.length_a   1.000
_cell.length_b   1.000
_cell.length_c   1.000
_cell.angle_alpha   90.00
_cell.angle_beta   90.00
_cell.angle_gamma   90.00
#
_symmetry.space_group_name_H-M   'P 1'
#
loop_
_entity.id
_entity.type
_entity.pdbx_description
1 polymer ?
#
loop_
_entity_poly.entity_id
_entity_poly.type
_entity_poly.pdbx_seq_one_letter_code
_entity_poly.pdbx_strand_id
1 'polypeptide(L)'
;MSSHLEVIQQVLRYDNLSSSAIAKATGLSQPTVSRALKKLPVVKLGAGRGTVFAWVEAKEPEPLYEIDETGDVFHFGDLYRQPESRTLLVREKSHIAYDGLPFYFYDAVPSGFLGAIHLKQIVDKDQRLTTKSQDWSDLQIWHYMTNYGEDLTGSLVLGSRMAQLASTKTYPVVERGDYGRIAGAINRSPDNMGSSIAGEQPKFTVYDGNHHLIVKYSPRFSEDNPVAMRHRDLMVCEHLALNTLRANGVKASEAALYQDDRLYLEVKRFDRNGLYGRKGMASLKVIDAEYTGVNGTWPQIAQALLRQKILTEKDVYDVEVAYAFGRYIANSDMHNGNFSFFMERLELVGATPVYDMLPMVYMPVQGELRTPELTVPRFIDVSNDAKDKALAIAVEFWNHVMAHDLISNDFKKTVKPFFESLIRKEGG
;
A
#
# COMPACT_ATOMS: atom_id res chain seq x y z
N MET A 1 44.91 -20.08 11.52
CA MET A 1 45.02 -19.25 10.27
C MET A 1 43.69 -19.35 9.55
N SER A 2 43.00 -18.25 9.39
CA SER A 2 41.76 -18.23 8.60
C SER A 2 42.04 -18.74 7.19
N SER A 3 41.14 -19.55 6.64
CA SER A 3 41.29 -20.05 5.27
C SER A 3 41.16 -18.85 4.29
N HIS A 4 41.79 -18.96 3.11
CA HIS A 4 41.66 -17.93 2.07
C HIS A 4 40.18 -17.65 1.73
N LEU A 5 39.31 -18.65 1.89
CA LEU A 5 37.88 -18.53 1.67
C LEU A 5 37.23 -17.61 2.72
N GLU A 6 37.52 -17.80 4.01
CA GLU A 6 37.00 -16.98 5.11
C GLU A 6 37.39 -15.51 4.97
N VAL A 7 38.65 -15.25 4.62
CA VAL A 7 39.15 -13.85 4.42
C VAL A 7 38.40 -13.18 3.26
N ILE A 8 38.17 -13.89 2.16
CA ILE A 8 37.42 -13.34 1.01
C ILE A 8 35.94 -13.16 1.38
N GLN A 9 35.33 -14.11 2.10
CA GLN A 9 33.97 -13.95 2.59
C GLN A 9 33.81 -12.72 3.48
N GLN A 10 34.76 -12.47 4.37
CA GLN A 10 34.72 -11.33 5.27
C GLN A 10 34.71 -9.99 4.52
N VAL A 11 35.50 -9.82 3.45
CA VAL A 11 35.49 -8.58 2.66
C VAL A 11 34.27 -8.45 1.74
N LEU A 12 33.66 -9.57 1.32
CA LEU A 12 32.42 -9.58 0.53
C LEU A 12 31.14 -9.48 1.39
N ARG A 13 31.26 -9.50 2.72
CA ARG A 13 30.11 -9.48 3.62
C ARG A 13 29.29 -8.19 3.49
N TYR A 14 29.98 -7.08 3.26
CA TYR A 14 29.38 -5.76 3.26
C TYR A 14 29.35 -5.09 1.89
N ASP A 15 30.25 -5.51 0.96
CA ASP A 15 30.43 -4.87 -0.32
C ASP A 15 30.50 -5.85 -1.49
N ASN A 16 30.00 -5.42 -2.64
CA ASN A 16 30.19 -6.10 -3.91
C ASN A 16 31.50 -5.62 -4.55
N LEU A 17 32.48 -6.50 -4.66
CA LEU A 17 33.86 -6.10 -5.01
C LEU A 17 34.35 -6.78 -6.29
N SER A 18 35.22 -6.07 -7.04
CA SER A 18 35.92 -6.69 -8.15
C SER A 18 37.02 -7.62 -7.65
N SER A 19 37.48 -8.57 -8.47
CA SER A 19 38.55 -9.49 -8.10
C SER A 19 39.84 -8.78 -7.74
N SER A 20 40.12 -7.62 -8.36
CA SER A 20 41.28 -6.78 -8.02
C SER A 20 41.13 -6.08 -6.67
N ALA A 21 39.91 -5.58 -6.35
CA ALA A 21 39.62 -4.98 -5.05
C ALA A 21 39.72 -6.02 -3.93
N ILE A 22 39.18 -7.24 -4.15
CA ILE A 22 39.32 -8.37 -3.21
C ILE A 22 40.80 -8.71 -3.00
N ALA A 23 41.58 -8.83 -4.05
CA ALA A 23 43.03 -9.11 -3.95
C ALA A 23 43.76 -8.04 -3.13
N LYS A 24 43.43 -6.77 -3.36
CA LYS A 24 44.03 -5.63 -2.61
C LYS A 24 43.61 -5.67 -1.13
N ALA A 25 42.33 -5.91 -0.84
CA ALA A 25 41.82 -5.91 0.53
C ALA A 25 42.28 -7.12 1.36
N THR A 26 42.54 -8.27 0.71
CA THR A 26 42.94 -9.50 1.38
C THR A 26 44.45 -9.78 1.37
N GLY A 27 45.21 -9.06 0.55
CA GLY A 27 46.66 -9.33 0.30
C GLY A 27 46.90 -10.62 -0.51
N LEU A 28 45.86 -11.24 -1.07
CA LEU A 28 45.96 -12.47 -1.86
C LEU A 28 46.24 -12.18 -3.33
N SER A 29 46.92 -13.12 -4.01
CA SER A 29 47.12 -12.99 -5.47
C SER A 29 45.80 -13.14 -6.23
N GLN A 30 45.67 -12.44 -7.37
CA GLN A 30 44.46 -12.56 -8.22
C GLN A 30 44.12 -14.01 -8.64
N PRO A 31 45.11 -14.88 -9.00
CA PRO A 31 44.82 -16.27 -9.27
C PRO A 31 44.25 -17.03 -8.07
N THR A 32 44.68 -16.68 -6.85
CA THR A 32 44.12 -17.27 -5.61
C THR A 32 42.72 -16.81 -5.38
N VAL A 33 42.43 -15.51 -5.52
CA VAL A 33 41.07 -14.95 -5.43
C VAL A 33 40.16 -15.59 -6.47
N SER A 34 40.59 -15.67 -7.73
CA SER A 34 39.77 -16.29 -8.80
C SER A 34 39.39 -17.74 -8.52
N ARG A 35 40.35 -18.54 -7.96
CA ARG A 35 40.07 -19.92 -7.57
C ARG A 35 39.12 -20.02 -6.38
N ALA A 36 39.23 -19.12 -5.41
CA ALA A 36 38.38 -19.06 -4.26
C ALA A 36 36.94 -18.67 -4.61
N LEU A 37 36.76 -17.64 -5.46
CA LEU A 37 35.44 -17.20 -5.93
C LEU A 37 34.64 -18.29 -6.65
N LYS A 38 35.30 -19.25 -7.32
CA LYS A 38 34.62 -20.40 -7.91
C LYS A 38 34.00 -21.36 -6.88
N LYS A 39 34.53 -21.35 -5.66
CA LYS A 39 34.10 -22.23 -4.55
C LYS A 39 33.08 -21.58 -3.62
N LEU A 40 33.05 -20.24 -3.60
CA LEU A 40 32.15 -19.47 -2.76
C LEU A 40 30.75 -19.32 -3.38
N PRO A 41 29.70 -19.12 -2.59
CA PRO A 41 28.37 -18.74 -3.07
C PRO A 41 28.38 -17.25 -3.44
N VAL A 42 28.89 -16.96 -4.64
CA VAL A 42 28.95 -15.59 -5.18
C VAL A 42 28.27 -15.50 -6.52
N VAL A 43 27.63 -14.38 -6.75
CA VAL A 43 27.05 -13.98 -8.05
C VAL A 43 28.00 -12.98 -8.72
N LYS A 44 28.22 -13.20 -10.02
CA LYS A 44 29.01 -12.30 -10.85
C LYS A 44 28.09 -11.24 -11.47
N LEU A 45 28.37 -9.98 -11.19
CA LEU A 45 27.61 -8.82 -11.64
C LEU A 45 28.39 -8.03 -12.67
N GLY A 46 27.72 -7.62 -13.75
CA GLY A 46 28.35 -6.83 -14.82
C GLY A 46 29.26 -7.66 -15.73
N ALA A 47 29.94 -6.96 -16.63
CA ALA A 47 30.83 -7.57 -17.62
C ALA A 47 32.15 -6.79 -17.76
N GLY A 48 33.19 -7.48 -18.25
CA GLY A 48 34.48 -6.88 -18.53
C GLY A 48 35.13 -6.27 -17.31
N ARG A 49 35.63 -5.02 -17.43
CA ARG A 49 36.33 -4.32 -16.34
C ARG A 49 35.43 -3.90 -15.19
N GLY A 50 34.10 -3.81 -15.42
CA GLY A 50 33.11 -3.49 -14.41
C GLY A 50 32.60 -4.68 -13.63
N THR A 51 33.17 -5.90 -13.83
CA THR A 51 32.72 -7.10 -13.10
C THR A 51 33.01 -6.98 -11.61
N VAL A 52 31.96 -7.15 -10.79
CA VAL A 52 32.05 -7.31 -9.34
C VAL A 52 31.44 -8.64 -8.93
N PHE A 53 31.79 -9.08 -7.74
CA PHE A 53 31.26 -10.32 -7.12
C PHE A 53 30.49 -9.95 -5.87
N ALA A 54 29.30 -10.46 -5.76
CA ALA A 54 28.43 -10.33 -4.60
C ALA A 54 28.35 -11.65 -3.85
N TRP A 55 28.57 -11.65 -2.56
CA TRP A 55 28.33 -12.84 -1.73
C TRP A 55 26.82 -12.98 -1.51
N VAL A 56 26.32 -14.20 -1.71
CA VAL A 56 24.90 -14.57 -1.53
C VAL A 56 24.75 -15.74 -0.56
N GLU A 57 23.63 -15.84 0.14
CA GLU A 57 23.39 -16.93 1.08
C GLU A 57 23.16 -18.27 0.35
N ALA A 58 22.49 -18.21 -0.81
CA ALA A 58 22.28 -19.36 -1.71
C ALA A 58 22.59 -18.95 -3.15
N LYS A 59 23.10 -19.91 -3.96
CA LYS A 59 23.41 -19.65 -5.38
C LYS A 59 22.17 -19.58 -6.25
N GLU A 60 21.15 -20.31 -5.89
CA GLU A 60 19.85 -20.28 -6.57
C GLU A 60 19.09 -19.05 -6.11
N PRO A 61 18.68 -18.16 -7.05
CA PRO A 61 17.88 -17.00 -6.72
C PRO A 61 16.43 -17.38 -6.48
N GLU A 62 15.70 -16.47 -5.86
CA GLU A 62 14.25 -16.46 -5.93
C GLU A 62 13.84 -15.55 -7.13
N PRO A 63 13.20 -16.10 -8.17
CA PRO A 63 12.82 -15.30 -9.32
C PRO A 63 11.69 -14.35 -8.95
N LEU A 64 11.83 -13.09 -9.36
CA LEU A 64 10.81 -12.06 -9.25
C LEU A 64 10.11 -11.95 -10.61
N TYR A 65 8.79 -11.99 -10.60
CA TYR A 65 7.94 -11.82 -11.76
C TYR A 65 7.15 -10.53 -11.68
N GLU A 66 6.82 -9.97 -12.82
CA GLU A 66 5.86 -8.90 -12.97
C GLU A 66 4.66 -9.42 -13.76
N ILE A 67 3.46 -9.10 -13.29
CA ILE A 67 2.20 -9.31 -14.02
C ILE A 67 1.78 -7.95 -14.52
N ASP A 68 1.64 -7.80 -15.84
CA ASP A 68 1.28 -6.54 -16.45
C ASP A 68 -0.23 -6.25 -16.45
N GLU A 69 -0.63 -5.15 -17.06
CA GLU A 69 -2.03 -4.74 -17.16
C GLU A 69 -2.90 -5.68 -18.02
N THR A 70 -2.30 -6.55 -18.83
CA THR A 70 -3.01 -7.55 -19.62
C THR A 70 -3.13 -8.89 -18.92
N GLY A 71 -2.37 -9.10 -17.85
CA GLY A 71 -2.28 -10.34 -17.08
C GLY A 71 -1.16 -11.26 -17.53
N ASP A 72 -0.30 -10.80 -18.46
CA ASP A 72 0.87 -11.54 -18.88
C ASP A 72 1.96 -11.51 -17.79
N VAL A 73 2.61 -12.66 -17.59
CA VAL A 73 3.62 -12.86 -16.55
C VAL A 73 5.01 -12.82 -17.16
N PHE A 74 5.84 -11.90 -16.70
CA PHE A 74 7.20 -11.71 -17.17
C PHE A 74 8.21 -11.96 -16.06
N HIS A 75 9.33 -12.61 -16.37
CA HIS A 75 10.47 -12.65 -15.47
C HIS A 75 11.08 -11.23 -15.38
N PHE A 76 10.98 -10.63 -14.20
CA PHE A 76 11.43 -9.27 -13.94
C PHE A 76 12.92 -9.24 -13.55
N GLY A 77 13.38 -10.24 -12.82
CA GLY A 77 14.75 -10.38 -12.35
C GLY A 77 14.89 -11.48 -11.29
N ASP A 78 16.08 -11.63 -10.80
CA ASP A 78 16.46 -12.64 -9.81
C ASP A 78 16.85 -11.97 -8.50
N LEU A 79 16.19 -12.35 -7.41
CA LEU A 79 16.48 -11.86 -6.08
C LEU A 79 17.38 -12.84 -5.31
N TYR A 80 18.47 -12.32 -4.76
CA TYR A 80 19.38 -13.06 -3.89
C TYR A 80 19.39 -12.44 -2.50
N ARG A 81 19.32 -13.28 -1.50
CA ARG A 81 19.60 -12.84 -0.14
C ARG A 81 21.11 -12.78 0.08
N GLN A 82 21.55 -11.70 0.68
CA GLN A 82 22.93 -11.45 1.05
C GLN A 82 23.08 -11.46 2.58
N PRO A 83 24.30 -11.61 3.12
CA PRO A 83 24.55 -11.43 4.55
C PRO A 83 24.08 -10.07 5.06
N GLU A 84 23.88 -9.95 6.36
CA GLU A 84 23.42 -8.76 7.07
C GLU A 84 22.03 -8.29 6.59
N SER A 85 21.16 -9.25 6.28
CA SER A 85 19.77 -9.02 5.83
C SER A 85 19.64 -8.22 4.53
N ARG A 86 20.69 -8.03 3.76
CA ARG A 86 20.65 -7.33 2.48
C ARG A 86 20.03 -8.19 1.39
N THR A 87 19.53 -7.53 0.36
CA THR A 87 18.96 -8.19 -0.83
C THR A 87 19.58 -7.60 -2.10
N LEU A 88 19.83 -8.46 -3.07
CA LEU A 88 20.37 -8.09 -4.37
C LEU A 88 19.36 -8.50 -5.45
N LEU A 89 18.85 -7.52 -6.19
CA LEU A 89 18.06 -7.75 -7.41
C LEU A 89 18.99 -7.71 -8.60
N VAL A 90 19.05 -8.80 -9.36
CA VAL A 90 19.82 -8.90 -10.61
C VAL A 90 18.85 -8.93 -11.78
N ARG A 91 19.04 -8.04 -12.73
CA ARG A 91 18.29 -7.97 -13.99
C ARG A 91 19.28 -8.15 -15.14
N GLU A 92 18.77 -8.33 -16.37
CA GLU A 92 19.59 -8.62 -17.55
C GLU A 92 20.81 -7.70 -17.72
N LYS A 93 20.62 -6.37 -17.46
CA LYS A 93 21.67 -5.35 -17.71
C LYS A 93 22.01 -4.52 -16.48
N SER A 94 21.38 -4.79 -15.34
CA SER A 94 21.53 -3.98 -14.13
C SER A 94 21.41 -4.82 -12.87
N HIS A 95 21.84 -4.26 -11.76
CA HIS A 95 21.60 -4.82 -10.44
C HIS A 95 21.32 -3.70 -9.44
N ILE A 96 20.53 -3.99 -8.43
CA ILE A 96 20.20 -3.08 -7.34
C ILE A 96 20.43 -3.83 -6.03
N ALA A 97 21.19 -3.24 -5.13
CA ALA A 97 21.38 -3.75 -3.78
C ALA A 97 20.49 -2.96 -2.81
N TYR A 98 19.76 -3.66 -1.98
CA TYR A 98 18.93 -3.08 -0.93
C TYR A 98 19.54 -3.39 0.44
N ASP A 99 19.47 -2.42 1.34
CA ASP A 99 19.75 -2.61 2.76
C ASP A 99 18.44 -3.09 3.43
N GLY A 100 18.29 -4.39 3.56
CA GLY A 100 17.02 -5.03 3.87
C GLY A 100 16.35 -5.66 2.64
N LEU A 101 15.04 -5.74 2.65
CA LEU A 101 14.23 -6.13 1.49
C LEU A 101 14.00 -4.95 0.53
N PRO A 102 13.67 -5.20 -0.74
CA PRO A 102 13.16 -4.14 -1.61
C PRO A 102 11.99 -3.41 -0.95
N PHE A 103 12.01 -2.08 -0.95
CA PHE A 103 11.07 -1.24 -0.19
C PHE A 103 9.59 -1.57 -0.47
N TYR A 104 9.26 -1.92 -1.69
CA TYR A 104 7.89 -2.27 -2.09
C TYR A 104 7.38 -3.60 -1.50
N PHE A 105 8.25 -4.43 -0.91
CA PHE A 105 7.84 -5.65 -0.21
C PHE A 105 7.19 -5.36 1.15
N TYR A 106 7.52 -4.24 1.76
CA TYR A 106 6.91 -3.87 3.04
C TYR A 106 5.44 -3.46 2.91
N ASP A 107 4.99 -3.03 1.70
CA ASP A 107 3.57 -2.83 1.41
C ASP A 107 2.80 -4.15 1.20
N ALA A 108 3.50 -5.24 0.92
CA ALA A 108 2.90 -6.55 0.75
C ALA A 108 2.59 -7.24 2.09
N VAL A 109 3.09 -6.71 3.21
CA VAL A 109 2.83 -7.25 4.55
C VAL A 109 1.35 -7.09 4.88
N PRO A 110 0.63 -8.20 5.21
CA PRO A 110 -0.78 -8.14 5.50
C PRO A 110 -1.08 -7.18 6.66
N SER A 111 -1.95 -6.22 6.43
CA SER A 111 -2.35 -5.23 7.43
C SER A 111 -3.85 -4.95 7.33
N GLY A 112 -4.39 -4.31 8.35
CA GLY A 112 -5.77 -3.93 8.39
C GLY A 112 -6.74 -5.11 8.47
N PHE A 113 -8.02 -4.85 8.25
CA PHE A 113 -9.09 -5.83 8.40
C PHE A 113 -8.89 -7.08 7.51
N LEU A 114 -8.59 -6.88 6.22
CA LEU A 114 -8.36 -7.99 5.27
C LEU A 114 -7.10 -8.78 5.63
N GLY A 115 -6.03 -8.08 6.00
CA GLY A 115 -4.79 -8.71 6.42
C GLY A 115 -4.97 -9.57 7.66
N ALA A 116 -5.70 -9.10 8.66
CA ALA A 116 -5.98 -9.84 9.87
C ALA A 116 -6.79 -11.13 9.62
N ILE A 117 -7.80 -11.08 8.73
CA ILE A 117 -8.55 -12.28 8.32
C ILE A 117 -7.62 -13.28 7.60
N HIS A 118 -6.80 -12.79 6.67
CA HIS A 118 -5.87 -13.64 5.92
C HIS A 118 -4.84 -14.30 6.84
N LEU A 119 -4.25 -13.53 7.76
CA LEU A 119 -3.27 -14.04 8.72
C LEU A 119 -3.82 -15.16 9.61
N LYS A 120 -5.05 -15.03 10.11
CA LYS A 120 -5.69 -16.10 10.90
C LYS A 120 -5.80 -17.41 10.14
N GLN A 121 -6.01 -17.38 8.82
CA GLN A 121 -6.11 -18.58 7.99
C GLN A 121 -4.78 -19.30 7.76
N ILE A 122 -3.66 -18.58 7.82
CA ILE A 122 -2.34 -19.12 7.50
C ILE A 122 -1.51 -19.44 8.74
N VAL A 123 -1.60 -18.67 9.82
CA VAL A 123 -0.74 -18.81 11.02
C VAL A 123 -0.95 -20.16 11.70
N ASP A 124 -2.16 -20.69 11.72
CA ASP A 124 -2.43 -22.03 12.27
C ASP A 124 -1.74 -23.15 11.48
N LYS A 125 -1.45 -22.92 10.22
CA LYS A 125 -0.82 -23.88 9.30
C LYS A 125 0.69 -23.66 9.16
N ASP A 126 1.16 -22.45 9.44
CA ASP A 126 2.56 -22.05 9.30
C ASP A 126 3.04 -21.25 10.51
N GLN A 127 3.64 -21.96 11.47
CA GLN A 127 4.12 -21.38 12.74
C GLN A 127 5.34 -20.45 12.60
N ARG A 128 5.89 -20.29 11.37
CA ARG A 128 6.95 -19.31 11.09
C ARG A 128 6.40 -17.89 11.03
N LEU A 129 5.09 -17.74 10.83
CA LEU A 129 4.39 -16.47 10.79
C LEU A 129 3.61 -16.22 12.08
N THR A 130 3.34 -14.98 12.38
CA THR A 130 2.52 -14.53 13.52
C THR A 130 1.39 -13.61 13.05
N THR A 131 0.34 -13.47 13.85
CA THR A 131 -0.76 -12.53 13.54
C THR A 131 -0.37 -11.06 13.68
N LYS A 132 0.80 -10.77 14.29
CA LYS A 132 1.36 -9.41 14.42
C LYS A 132 2.33 -9.15 13.28
N SER A 133 1.82 -8.97 12.08
CA SER A 133 2.63 -8.79 10.88
C SER A 133 3.52 -7.53 10.90
N GLN A 134 3.14 -6.52 11.67
CA GLN A 134 3.97 -5.32 11.86
C GLN A 134 5.31 -5.61 12.56
N ASP A 135 5.42 -6.74 13.28
CA ASP A 135 6.63 -7.16 13.99
C ASP A 135 7.44 -8.19 13.18
N TRP A 136 7.05 -8.47 11.94
CA TRP A 136 7.74 -9.47 11.13
C TRP A 136 9.15 -9.02 10.75
N SER A 137 10.09 -9.94 10.87
CA SER A 137 11.42 -9.80 10.31
C SER A 137 11.39 -9.92 8.77
N ASP A 138 12.44 -9.45 8.11
CA ASP A 138 12.63 -9.60 6.66
C ASP A 138 12.54 -11.07 6.21
N LEU A 139 13.00 -12.02 7.04
CA LEU A 139 12.86 -13.45 6.78
C LEU A 139 11.41 -13.92 6.74
N GLN A 140 10.57 -13.39 7.62
CA GLN A 140 9.15 -13.71 7.67
C GLN A 140 8.40 -13.07 6.49
N ILE A 141 8.74 -11.84 6.12
CA ILE A 141 8.19 -11.17 4.93
C ILE A 141 8.57 -11.95 3.67
N TRP A 142 9.85 -12.29 3.51
CA TRP A 142 10.31 -13.12 2.39
C TRP A 142 9.58 -14.46 2.34
N HIS A 143 9.49 -15.14 3.49
CA HIS A 143 8.78 -16.39 3.59
C HIS A 143 7.30 -16.27 3.22
N TYR A 144 6.64 -15.20 3.69
CA TYR A 144 5.25 -14.90 3.35
C TYR A 144 5.08 -14.71 1.84
N MET A 145 5.91 -13.89 1.23
CA MET A 145 5.83 -13.60 -0.20
C MET A 145 6.05 -14.83 -1.08
N THR A 146 6.99 -15.71 -0.71
CA THR A 146 7.30 -16.92 -1.49
C THR A 146 6.30 -18.07 -1.30
N ASN A 147 5.44 -18.01 -0.28
CA ASN A 147 4.49 -19.10 0.02
C ASN A 147 3.01 -18.69 -0.06
N TYR A 148 2.69 -17.40 0.08
CA TYR A 148 1.33 -16.85 0.15
C TYR A 148 1.17 -15.56 -0.68
N GLY A 149 2.12 -15.27 -1.55
CA GLY A 149 2.24 -14.01 -2.26
C GLY A 149 1.54 -13.96 -3.62
N GLU A 150 0.63 -14.89 -3.94
CA GLU A 150 0.01 -14.94 -5.27
C GLU A 150 -0.97 -13.80 -5.57
N ASP A 151 -1.52 -13.14 -4.53
CA ASP A 151 -2.54 -12.08 -4.70
C ASP A 151 -2.26 -10.83 -3.84
N LEU A 152 -1.00 -10.43 -3.81
CA LEU A 152 -0.58 -9.21 -3.12
C LEU A 152 -0.95 -7.95 -3.91
N THR A 153 -0.90 -6.80 -3.24
CA THR A 153 -1.06 -5.49 -3.87
C THR A 153 0.07 -5.22 -4.87
N GLY A 154 -0.26 -4.57 -5.98
CA GLY A 154 0.70 -4.28 -7.03
C GLY A 154 0.92 -5.42 -8.03
N SER A 155 1.97 -5.30 -8.86
CA SER A 155 2.24 -6.18 -10.01
C SER A 155 3.32 -7.22 -9.76
N LEU A 156 4.14 -7.07 -8.71
CA LEU A 156 5.30 -7.94 -8.47
C LEU A 156 4.94 -9.18 -7.66
N VAL A 157 5.46 -10.34 -8.08
CA VAL A 157 5.22 -11.64 -7.45
C VAL A 157 6.55 -12.37 -7.29
N LEU A 158 6.85 -12.80 -6.06
CA LEU A 158 8.10 -13.48 -5.73
C LEU A 158 7.93 -15.00 -5.78
N GLY A 159 8.75 -15.65 -6.61
CA GLY A 159 8.78 -17.11 -6.74
C GLY A 159 7.90 -17.65 -7.88
N SER A 160 8.44 -18.64 -8.60
CA SER A 160 7.76 -19.25 -9.76
C SER A 160 6.42 -19.88 -9.40
N ARG A 161 6.33 -20.49 -8.21
CA ARG A 161 5.08 -21.09 -7.72
C ARG A 161 4.01 -20.01 -7.51
N MET A 162 4.36 -18.87 -6.91
CA MET A 162 3.40 -17.79 -6.67
C MET A 162 2.97 -17.15 -7.98
N ALA A 163 3.88 -16.95 -8.93
CA ALA A 163 3.56 -16.45 -10.26
C ALA A 163 2.59 -17.37 -11.02
N GLN A 164 2.81 -18.70 -10.95
CA GLN A 164 1.90 -19.67 -11.51
C GLN A 164 0.51 -19.62 -10.84
N LEU A 165 0.45 -19.58 -9.52
CA LEU A 165 -0.83 -19.46 -8.79
C LEU A 165 -1.55 -18.17 -9.14
N ALA A 166 -0.85 -17.05 -9.23
CA ALA A 166 -1.40 -15.74 -9.57
C ALA A 166 -2.04 -15.71 -10.97
N SER A 167 -1.42 -16.40 -11.94
CA SER A 167 -1.93 -16.45 -13.33
C SER A 167 -3.02 -17.50 -13.55
N THR A 168 -3.23 -18.43 -12.61
CA THR A 168 -4.23 -19.49 -12.72
C THR A 168 -5.31 -19.44 -11.64
N LYS A 169 -5.26 -18.42 -10.77
CA LYS A 169 -6.23 -18.24 -9.69
C LYS A 169 -7.64 -18.08 -10.24
N THR A 170 -8.57 -18.84 -9.71
CA THR A 170 -9.97 -18.70 -10.07
C THR A 170 -10.61 -17.59 -9.22
N TYR A 171 -11.23 -16.64 -9.89
CA TYR A 171 -12.02 -15.59 -9.25
C TYR A 171 -13.51 -15.84 -9.59
N PRO A 172 -14.29 -16.42 -8.67
CA PRO A 172 -15.71 -16.57 -8.89
C PRO A 172 -16.36 -15.20 -9.04
N VAL A 173 -17.28 -15.09 -10.01
CA VAL A 173 -18.11 -13.89 -10.14
C VAL A 173 -19.05 -13.83 -8.95
N VAL A 174 -19.08 -12.70 -8.25
CA VAL A 174 -19.94 -12.46 -7.09
C VAL A 174 -20.92 -11.35 -7.43
N GLU A 175 -22.20 -11.65 -7.31
CA GLU A 175 -23.28 -10.67 -7.49
C GLU A 175 -23.59 -9.94 -6.19
N ARG A 176 -24.17 -8.74 -6.30
CA ARG A 176 -24.58 -7.93 -5.13
C ARG A 176 -25.50 -8.67 -4.17
N GLY A 177 -26.37 -9.56 -4.68
CA GLY A 177 -27.25 -10.40 -3.86
C GLY A 177 -26.52 -11.36 -2.91
N ASP A 178 -25.25 -11.66 -3.16
CA ASP A 178 -24.40 -12.50 -2.29
C ASP A 178 -23.74 -11.74 -1.14
N TYR A 179 -23.72 -10.42 -1.17
CA TYR A 179 -22.99 -9.60 -0.19
C TYR A 179 -23.46 -9.83 1.24
N GLY A 180 -24.78 -9.94 1.45
CA GLY A 180 -25.34 -10.23 2.77
C GLY A 180 -24.87 -11.56 3.35
N ARG A 181 -24.77 -12.60 2.51
CA ARG A 181 -24.26 -13.93 2.88
C ARG A 181 -22.77 -13.87 3.24
N ILE A 182 -21.95 -13.17 2.43
CA ILE A 182 -20.49 -13.01 2.66
C ILE A 182 -20.25 -12.23 3.96
N ALA A 183 -20.86 -11.06 4.12
CA ALA A 183 -20.75 -10.25 5.34
C ALA A 183 -21.21 -11.03 6.58
N GLY A 184 -22.30 -11.81 6.46
CA GLY A 184 -22.79 -12.67 7.52
C GLY A 184 -21.82 -13.79 7.90
N ALA A 185 -21.12 -14.37 6.94
CA ALA A 185 -20.11 -15.40 7.19
C ALA A 185 -18.88 -14.81 7.92
N ILE A 186 -18.39 -13.65 7.49
CA ILE A 186 -17.29 -12.94 8.15
C ILE A 186 -17.64 -12.62 9.60
N ASN A 187 -18.83 -12.08 9.87
CA ASN A 187 -19.25 -11.68 11.21
C ASN A 187 -19.49 -12.87 12.16
N ARG A 188 -19.85 -14.06 11.63
CA ARG A 188 -20.06 -15.27 12.42
C ARG A 188 -18.78 -16.06 12.69
N SER A 189 -17.69 -15.73 12.09
CA SER A 189 -16.41 -16.38 12.42
C SER A 189 -16.12 -16.21 13.91
N PRO A 190 -15.89 -17.30 14.68
CA PRO A 190 -15.63 -17.23 16.13
C PRO A 190 -14.53 -16.22 16.47
N ASP A 191 -13.59 -16.07 15.58
CA ASP A 191 -12.44 -15.17 15.71
C ASP A 191 -12.80 -13.68 15.57
N ASN A 192 -14.00 -13.37 15.03
CA ASN A 192 -14.50 -12.00 14.85
C ASN A 192 -15.61 -11.66 15.86
N MET A 193 -16.08 -12.65 16.66
CA MET A 193 -17.08 -12.44 17.71
C MET A 193 -16.37 -11.84 18.95
N GLY A 194 -16.48 -10.54 19.12
CA GLY A 194 -16.07 -9.88 20.38
C GLY A 194 -15.13 -8.69 20.25
N SER A 195 -14.55 -8.44 19.10
CA SER A 195 -13.94 -7.16 18.78
C SER A 195 -14.03 -6.94 17.28
N SER A 196 -14.57 -5.79 16.86
CA SER A 196 -14.20 -5.29 15.54
C SER A 196 -12.67 -5.31 15.52
N ILE A 197 -12.06 -6.01 14.57
CA ILE A 197 -10.61 -6.09 14.48
C ILE A 197 -10.09 -4.65 14.52
N ALA A 198 -9.54 -4.25 15.67
CA ALA A 198 -8.95 -2.94 15.94
C ALA A 198 -9.78 -1.68 15.56
N GLY A 199 -11.11 -1.76 15.49
CA GLY A 199 -11.95 -0.61 15.12
C GLY A 199 -12.01 -0.30 13.64
N GLU A 200 -11.46 -1.15 12.78
CA GLU A 200 -11.47 -0.95 11.34
C GLU A 200 -12.82 -1.28 10.68
N GLN A 201 -13.12 -0.57 9.57
CA GLN A 201 -14.30 -0.80 8.78
C GLN A 201 -14.27 -2.21 8.16
N PRO A 202 -15.29 -3.07 8.44
CA PRO A 202 -15.35 -4.42 7.88
C PRO A 202 -15.52 -4.37 6.36
N LYS A 203 -14.78 -5.23 5.66
CA LYS A 203 -14.72 -5.26 4.19
C LYS A 203 -14.38 -6.66 3.68
N PHE A 204 -14.66 -6.92 2.41
CA PHE A 204 -14.22 -8.10 1.68
C PHE A 204 -13.87 -7.75 0.24
N THR A 205 -13.17 -8.63 -0.45
CA THR A 205 -12.83 -8.46 -1.87
C THR A 205 -13.68 -9.40 -2.71
N VAL A 206 -14.10 -8.93 -3.89
CA VAL A 206 -14.86 -9.72 -4.87
C VAL A 206 -14.40 -9.39 -6.28
N TYR A 207 -14.75 -10.28 -7.21
CA TYR A 207 -14.70 -10.03 -8.65
C TYR A 207 -16.15 -10.02 -9.18
N ASP A 208 -16.57 -8.92 -9.81
CA ASP A 208 -17.95 -8.74 -10.30
C ASP A 208 -18.17 -9.24 -11.74
N GLY A 209 -17.16 -9.86 -12.33
CA GLY A 209 -17.12 -10.27 -13.74
C GLY A 209 -16.36 -9.31 -14.65
N ASN A 210 -16.13 -8.08 -14.21
CA ASN A 210 -15.37 -7.05 -14.92
C ASN A 210 -14.24 -6.45 -14.10
N HIS A 211 -14.48 -6.25 -12.79
CA HIS A 211 -13.56 -5.53 -11.90
C HIS A 211 -13.35 -6.27 -10.59
N HIS A 212 -12.16 -6.13 -10.03
CA HIS A 212 -11.91 -6.45 -8.64
C HIS A 212 -12.36 -5.28 -7.76
N LEU A 213 -13.20 -5.58 -6.77
CA LEU A 213 -13.76 -4.60 -5.85
C LEU A 213 -13.32 -4.88 -4.41
N ILE A 214 -13.13 -3.81 -3.65
CA ILE A 214 -13.16 -3.84 -2.19
C ILE A 214 -14.57 -3.40 -1.80
N VAL A 215 -15.29 -4.25 -1.09
CA VAL A 215 -16.66 -3.97 -0.62
C VAL A 215 -16.61 -3.75 0.88
N LYS A 216 -16.76 -2.51 1.30
CA LYS A 216 -16.97 -2.12 2.71
C LYS A 216 -18.44 -2.26 3.06
N TYR A 217 -18.77 -2.64 4.29
CA TYR A 217 -20.17 -2.78 4.69
C TYR A 217 -20.45 -2.23 6.08
N SER A 218 -21.65 -1.67 6.25
CA SER A 218 -22.13 -1.18 7.54
C SER A 218 -22.58 -2.33 8.45
N PRO A 219 -22.74 -2.10 9.76
CA PRO A 219 -23.62 -2.93 10.58
C PRO A 219 -25.03 -3.01 9.94
N ARG A 220 -25.82 -4.02 10.33
CA ARG A 220 -27.24 -4.04 9.92
C ARG A 220 -27.91 -2.76 10.38
N PHE A 221 -28.71 -2.22 9.49
CA PHE A 221 -29.39 -0.97 9.75
C PHE A 221 -30.43 -1.13 10.86
N SER A 222 -30.41 -0.23 11.83
CA SER A 222 -31.43 -0.04 12.84
C SER A 222 -31.44 1.44 13.21
N GLU A 223 -32.59 2.09 13.09
CA GLU A 223 -32.75 3.50 13.48
C GLU A 223 -32.47 3.75 14.97
N ASP A 224 -32.64 2.73 15.79
CA ASP A 224 -32.38 2.79 17.24
C ASP A 224 -30.90 2.66 17.60
N ASN A 225 -29.99 2.47 16.62
CA ASN A 225 -28.56 2.35 16.86
C ASN A 225 -27.78 3.51 16.24
N PRO A 226 -27.52 4.58 17.00
CA PRO A 226 -26.85 5.78 16.49
C PRO A 226 -25.39 5.52 16.06
N VAL A 227 -24.72 4.51 16.63
CA VAL A 227 -23.36 4.11 16.21
C VAL A 227 -23.41 3.44 14.82
N ALA A 228 -24.36 2.54 14.58
CA ALA A 228 -24.54 1.92 13.27
C ALA A 228 -24.91 2.97 12.21
N MET A 229 -25.76 3.95 12.58
CA MET A 229 -26.08 5.08 11.70
C MET A 229 -24.84 5.90 11.33
N ARG A 230 -23.97 6.21 12.30
CA ARG A 230 -22.75 6.96 12.04
C ARG A 230 -21.79 6.20 11.10
N HIS A 231 -21.62 4.90 11.24
CA HIS A 231 -20.86 4.09 10.29
C HIS A 231 -21.42 4.18 8.88
N ARG A 232 -22.76 4.13 8.75
CA ARG A 232 -23.44 4.31 7.46
C ARG A 232 -23.19 5.71 6.89
N ASP A 233 -23.37 6.77 7.68
CA ASP A 233 -23.12 8.15 7.26
C ASP A 233 -21.71 8.33 6.72
N LEU A 234 -20.70 7.76 7.40
CA LEU A 234 -19.30 7.86 7.00
C LEU A 234 -19.00 7.10 5.70
N MET A 235 -19.66 5.96 5.45
CA MET A 235 -19.54 5.26 4.17
C MET A 235 -20.15 6.07 3.01
N VAL A 236 -21.29 6.73 3.25
CA VAL A 236 -21.87 7.67 2.26
C VAL A 236 -20.92 8.85 2.04
N CYS A 237 -20.30 9.38 3.09
CA CYS A 237 -19.31 10.44 2.98
C CYS A 237 -18.09 10.01 2.14
N GLU A 238 -17.59 8.79 2.29
CA GLU A 238 -16.49 8.28 1.46
C GLU A 238 -16.88 8.23 -0.02
N HIS A 239 -18.06 7.71 -0.33
CA HIS A 239 -18.60 7.73 -1.69
C HIS A 239 -18.69 9.15 -2.26
N LEU A 240 -19.25 10.09 -1.49
CA LEU A 240 -19.37 11.49 -1.90
C LEU A 240 -18.01 12.16 -2.10
N ALA A 241 -17.06 11.92 -1.20
CA ALA A 241 -15.71 12.48 -1.28
C ALA A 241 -14.99 12.05 -2.56
N LEU A 242 -14.99 10.72 -2.85
CA LEU A 242 -14.36 10.18 -4.05
C LEU A 242 -15.02 10.73 -5.34
N ASN A 243 -16.35 10.80 -5.37
CA ASN A 243 -17.06 11.33 -6.54
C ASN A 243 -16.88 12.83 -6.72
N THR A 244 -16.87 13.62 -5.63
CA THR A 244 -16.61 15.07 -5.70
C THR A 244 -15.19 15.36 -6.19
N LEU A 245 -14.19 14.62 -5.70
CA LEU A 245 -12.82 14.70 -6.22
C LEU A 245 -12.77 14.44 -7.72
N ARG A 246 -13.39 13.36 -8.19
CA ARG A 246 -13.43 13.00 -9.62
C ARG A 246 -14.13 14.05 -10.47
N ALA A 247 -15.27 14.57 -10.01
CA ALA A 247 -16.03 15.63 -10.70
C ALA A 247 -15.18 16.89 -10.89
N ASN A 248 -14.24 17.15 -9.97
CA ASN A 248 -13.33 18.30 -10.00
C ASN A 248 -11.95 17.97 -10.63
N GLY A 249 -11.84 16.87 -11.38
CA GLY A 249 -10.64 16.51 -12.13
C GLY A 249 -9.48 15.97 -11.27
N VAL A 250 -9.73 15.62 -10.00
CA VAL A 250 -8.77 14.93 -9.16
C VAL A 250 -8.96 13.42 -9.33
N LYS A 251 -7.87 12.70 -9.60
CA LYS A 251 -7.94 11.23 -9.71
C LYS A 251 -8.37 10.63 -8.36
N ALA A 252 -9.51 9.97 -8.31
CA ALA A 252 -9.99 9.25 -7.13
C ALA A 252 -10.64 7.93 -7.55
N SER A 253 -10.65 6.96 -6.64
CA SER A 253 -11.19 5.63 -6.88
C SER A 253 -12.66 5.68 -7.28
N GLU A 254 -13.05 4.84 -8.22
CA GLU A 254 -14.46 4.66 -8.58
C GLU A 254 -15.17 3.95 -7.44
N ALA A 255 -16.28 4.53 -6.98
CA ALA A 255 -17.04 4.00 -5.87
C ALA A 255 -18.54 4.05 -6.17
N ALA A 256 -19.26 3.03 -5.69
CA ALA A 256 -20.72 2.95 -5.81
C ALA A 256 -21.34 2.48 -4.49
N LEU A 257 -22.53 2.98 -4.20
CA LEU A 257 -23.32 2.51 -3.06
C LEU A 257 -24.33 1.46 -3.50
N TYR A 258 -24.47 0.41 -2.71
CA TYR A 258 -25.53 -0.57 -2.82
C TYR A 258 -26.18 -0.77 -1.45
N GLN A 259 -27.50 -0.76 -1.37
CA GLN A 259 -28.27 -0.91 -0.14
C GLN A 259 -29.19 -2.12 -0.21
N ASP A 260 -29.11 -2.96 0.82
CA ASP A 260 -29.99 -4.07 1.10
C ASP A 260 -30.29 -4.11 2.61
N ASP A 261 -30.02 -5.21 3.33
CA ASP A 261 -30.07 -5.27 4.80
C ASP A 261 -29.00 -4.41 5.50
N ARG A 262 -28.02 -3.95 4.70
CA ARG A 262 -26.88 -3.09 5.05
C ARG A 262 -26.62 -2.09 3.95
N LEU A 263 -25.81 -1.10 4.24
CA LEU A 263 -25.17 -0.31 3.20
C LEU A 263 -23.82 -0.96 2.84
N TYR A 264 -23.56 -1.08 1.54
CA TYR A 264 -22.31 -1.53 0.96
C TYR A 264 -21.72 -0.39 0.15
N LEU A 265 -20.40 -0.19 0.29
CA LEU A 265 -19.62 0.71 -0.53
C LEU A 265 -18.65 -0.13 -1.36
N GLU A 266 -18.91 -0.21 -2.62
CA GLU A 266 -18.04 -0.85 -3.62
C GLU A 266 -16.97 0.16 -4.04
N VAL A 267 -15.70 -0.19 -3.90
CA VAL A 267 -14.57 0.60 -4.38
C VAL A 267 -13.76 -0.24 -5.36
N LYS A 268 -13.64 0.25 -6.58
CA LYS A 268 -12.89 -0.44 -7.62
C LYS A 268 -11.39 -0.41 -7.31
N ARG A 269 -10.76 -1.57 -7.34
CA ARG A 269 -9.31 -1.69 -7.20
C ARG A 269 -8.62 -1.14 -8.44
N PHE A 270 -7.82 -0.12 -8.27
CA PHE A 270 -7.07 0.51 -9.36
C PHE A 270 -5.76 -0.22 -9.67
N ASP A 271 -5.31 -1.10 -8.77
CA ASP A 271 -4.15 -1.97 -8.97
C ASP A 271 -4.49 -3.28 -9.72
N ARG A 272 -5.74 -3.42 -10.17
CA ARG A 272 -6.23 -4.57 -10.95
C ARG A 272 -6.88 -4.12 -12.24
N ASN A 273 -6.69 -4.88 -13.31
CA ASN A 273 -7.30 -4.67 -14.62
C ASN A 273 -7.82 -5.99 -15.19
N GLY A 274 -9.11 -6.06 -15.50
CA GLY A 274 -9.75 -7.31 -15.88
C GLY A 274 -9.55 -8.41 -14.84
N LEU A 275 -9.43 -9.66 -15.30
CA LEU A 275 -9.35 -10.83 -14.41
C LEU A 275 -7.95 -10.99 -13.78
N TYR A 276 -6.88 -10.79 -14.53
CA TYR A 276 -5.49 -11.07 -14.09
C TYR A 276 -4.55 -9.88 -14.18
N GLY A 277 -4.93 -8.83 -14.93
CA GLY A 277 -4.06 -7.66 -15.12
C GLY A 277 -3.79 -6.91 -13.82
N ARG A 278 -2.55 -6.42 -13.67
CA ARG A 278 -2.08 -5.73 -12.47
C ARG A 278 -1.33 -4.45 -12.81
N LYS A 279 -1.33 -3.52 -11.87
CA LYS A 279 -0.50 -2.31 -11.90
C LYS A 279 0.41 -2.27 -10.69
N GLY A 280 1.68 -1.99 -10.93
CA GLY A 280 2.64 -1.75 -9.86
C GLY A 280 2.27 -0.51 -9.06
N MET A 281 2.44 -0.56 -7.76
CA MET A 281 2.25 0.58 -6.88
C MET A 281 3.08 0.46 -5.61
N ALA A 282 3.36 1.60 -5.00
CA ALA A 282 3.98 1.67 -3.68
C ALA A 282 3.35 2.81 -2.87
N SER A 283 3.14 2.60 -1.58
CA SER A 283 2.63 3.62 -0.67
C SER A 283 3.68 4.70 -0.40
N LEU A 284 3.22 5.91 -0.09
CA LEU A 284 4.10 7.01 0.31
C LEU A 284 4.93 6.64 1.56
N LYS A 285 4.43 5.72 2.40
CA LYS A 285 5.15 5.21 3.57
C LYS A 285 6.46 4.53 3.19
N VAL A 286 6.42 3.57 2.25
CA VAL A 286 7.62 2.82 1.85
C VAL A 286 8.50 3.61 0.90
N ILE A 287 7.91 4.52 0.10
CA ILE A 287 8.65 5.47 -0.74
C ILE A 287 9.46 6.43 0.14
N ASP A 288 8.86 6.99 1.19
CA ASP A 288 9.57 7.86 2.13
C ASP A 288 10.72 7.14 2.82
N ALA A 289 10.48 5.92 3.29
CA ALA A 289 11.52 5.12 3.95
C ALA A 289 12.71 4.83 3.04
N GLU A 290 12.48 4.59 1.74
CA GLU A 290 13.53 4.30 0.77
C GLU A 290 14.30 5.55 0.33
N TYR A 291 13.57 6.63 0.02
CA TYR A 291 14.17 7.75 -0.70
C TYR A 291 14.43 8.98 0.16
N THR A 292 13.63 9.26 1.18
CA THR A 292 13.71 10.56 1.86
C THR A 292 13.90 10.51 3.36
N GLY A 293 13.29 9.58 4.06
CA GLY A 293 13.35 9.45 5.52
C GLY A 293 12.78 10.64 6.29
N VAL A 294 11.91 11.44 5.64
CA VAL A 294 11.36 12.68 6.23
C VAL A 294 10.41 12.38 7.37
N ASN A 295 9.64 11.28 7.29
CA ASN A 295 8.60 10.90 8.26
C ASN A 295 7.58 12.02 8.54
N GLY A 296 7.32 12.85 7.52
CA GLY A 296 6.45 14.01 7.59
C GLY A 296 5.06 13.78 7.00
N THR A 297 4.40 14.91 6.70
CA THR A 297 3.12 14.92 5.98
C THR A 297 3.31 14.58 4.49
N TRP A 298 2.23 14.20 3.80
CA TRP A 298 2.28 13.92 2.36
C TRP A 298 2.96 15.02 1.55
N PRO A 299 2.61 16.34 1.73
CA PRO A 299 3.30 17.41 1.02
C PRO A 299 4.80 17.50 1.33
N GLN A 300 5.20 17.31 2.60
CA GLN A 300 6.63 17.38 2.99
C GLN A 300 7.44 16.30 2.31
N ILE A 301 6.92 15.07 2.26
CA ILE A 301 7.57 13.95 1.58
C ILE A 301 7.60 14.20 0.07
N ALA A 302 6.48 14.63 -0.54
CA ALA A 302 6.40 14.93 -1.96
C ALA A 302 7.40 16.02 -2.37
N GLN A 303 7.54 17.08 -1.59
CA GLN A 303 8.54 18.13 -1.81
C GLN A 303 9.99 17.61 -1.69
N ALA A 304 10.25 16.64 -0.79
CA ALA A 304 11.57 16.01 -0.69
C ALA A 304 11.86 15.16 -1.93
N LEU A 305 10.89 14.40 -2.42
CA LEU A 305 11.00 13.61 -3.65
C LEU A 305 11.17 14.48 -4.90
N LEU A 306 10.52 15.64 -4.96
CA LEU A 306 10.72 16.63 -6.03
C LEU A 306 12.18 17.15 -6.06
N ARG A 307 12.74 17.49 -4.90
CA ARG A 307 14.15 17.92 -4.81
C ARG A 307 15.12 16.86 -5.32
N GLN A 308 14.79 15.59 -5.15
CA GLN A 308 15.55 14.44 -5.68
C GLN A 308 15.21 14.12 -7.15
N LYS A 309 14.29 14.87 -7.78
CA LYS A 309 13.82 14.65 -9.16
C LYS A 309 13.13 13.30 -9.38
N ILE A 310 12.57 12.72 -8.32
CA ILE A 310 11.80 11.48 -8.35
C ILE A 310 10.34 11.79 -8.73
N LEU A 311 9.79 12.91 -8.23
CA LEU A 311 8.48 13.43 -8.60
C LEU A 311 8.59 14.69 -9.44
N THR A 312 7.52 15.00 -10.18
CA THR A 312 7.33 16.26 -10.90
C THR A 312 6.58 17.28 -10.04
N GLU A 313 6.61 18.57 -10.45
CA GLU A 313 5.79 19.63 -9.81
C GLU A 313 4.29 19.30 -9.86
N LYS A 314 3.85 18.65 -10.94
CA LYS A 314 2.46 18.18 -11.08
C LYS A 314 2.12 17.12 -10.03
N ASP A 315 2.99 16.16 -9.80
CA ASP A 315 2.76 15.12 -8.80
C ASP A 315 2.66 15.72 -7.39
N VAL A 316 3.54 16.69 -7.08
CA VAL A 316 3.49 17.42 -5.81
C VAL A 316 2.17 18.17 -5.66
N TYR A 317 1.73 18.88 -6.69
CA TYR A 317 0.46 19.59 -6.69
C TYR A 317 -0.74 18.63 -6.46
N ASP A 318 -0.75 17.48 -7.12
CA ASP A 318 -1.80 16.45 -6.94
C ASP A 318 -1.82 15.93 -5.49
N VAL A 319 -0.65 15.72 -4.87
CA VAL A 319 -0.50 15.36 -3.45
C VAL A 319 -1.04 16.46 -2.53
N GLU A 320 -0.66 17.70 -2.79
CA GLU A 320 -1.08 18.86 -1.99
C GLU A 320 -2.59 19.06 -2.01
N VAL A 321 -3.23 18.93 -3.18
CA VAL A 321 -4.69 19.03 -3.33
C VAL A 321 -5.38 17.90 -2.54
N ALA A 322 -4.94 16.66 -2.71
CA ALA A 322 -5.52 15.51 -2.01
C ALA A 322 -5.36 15.63 -0.49
N TYR A 323 -4.18 16.06 -0.02
CA TYR A 323 -3.90 16.28 1.39
C TYR A 323 -4.76 17.38 1.99
N ALA A 324 -4.81 18.54 1.34
CA ALA A 324 -5.60 19.69 1.83
C ALA A 324 -7.10 19.36 1.83
N PHE A 325 -7.61 18.68 0.79
CA PHE A 325 -8.99 18.22 0.74
C PHE A 325 -9.31 17.30 1.93
N GLY A 326 -8.49 16.26 2.18
CA GLY A 326 -8.70 15.36 3.30
C GLY A 326 -8.76 16.09 4.64
N ARG A 327 -7.88 17.08 4.85
CA ARG A 327 -7.90 17.91 6.04
C ARG A 327 -9.15 18.78 6.14
N TYR A 328 -9.63 19.37 5.02
CA TYR A 328 -10.85 20.18 4.97
C TYR A 328 -12.13 19.36 5.15
N ILE A 329 -12.11 18.07 4.86
CA ILE A 329 -13.24 17.19 5.18
C ILE A 329 -13.11 16.52 6.56
N ALA A 330 -12.13 16.94 7.38
CA ALA A 330 -11.85 16.39 8.71
C ALA A 330 -11.45 14.89 8.69
N ASN A 331 -10.70 14.47 7.67
CA ASN A 331 -10.05 13.15 7.70
C ASN A 331 -8.89 13.18 8.71
N SER A 332 -8.98 12.39 9.77
CA SER A 332 -7.94 12.24 10.80
C SER A 332 -7.02 11.03 10.56
N ASP A 333 -7.28 10.22 9.53
CA ASP A 333 -6.53 8.99 9.22
C ASP A 333 -5.65 9.16 7.97
N MET A 334 -4.94 10.28 7.88
CA MET A 334 -4.09 10.61 6.74
C MET A 334 -2.64 10.17 6.97
N HIS A 335 -2.44 8.90 7.30
CA HIS A 335 -1.10 8.33 7.40
C HIS A 335 -0.50 8.05 6.02
N ASN A 336 0.83 7.90 5.94
CA ASN A 336 1.56 7.76 4.67
C ASN A 336 1.24 6.46 3.89
N GLY A 337 0.56 5.49 4.50
CA GLY A 337 0.03 4.30 3.83
C GLY A 337 -1.27 4.55 3.05
N ASN A 338 -1.98 5.68 3.28
CA ASN A 338 -3.23 6.01 2.60
C ASN A 338 -3.04 6.91 1.36
N PHE A 339 -1.81 7.03 0.90
CA PHE A 339 -1.48 7.66 -0.38
C PHE A 339 -0.41 6.83 -1.09
N SER A 340 -0.54 6.63 -2.40
CA SER A 340 0.36 5.77 -3.17
C SER A 340 0.69 6.37 -4.53
N PHE A 341 1.76 5.87 -5.13
CA PHE A 341 2.15 6.15 -6.50
C PHE A 341 2.13 4.87 -7.32
N PHE A 342 1.75 4.96 -8.58
CA PHE A 342 1.99 3.89 -9.54
C PHE A 342 3.49 3.71 -9.76
N MET A 343 3.89 2.47 -10.01
CA MET A 343 5.27 2.09 -10.22
C MET A 343 5.38 1.21 -11.46
N GLU A 344 6.19 1.64 -12.41
CA GLU A 344 6.54 0.87 -13.60
C GLU A 344 8.04 0.63 -13.61
N ARG A 345 8.44 -0.64 -13.72
CA ARG A 345 9.86 -1.03 -13.72
C ARG A 345 10.69 -0.43 -12.56
N LEU A 346 10.08 -0.26 -11.40
CA LEU A 346 10.59 0.34 -10.17
C LEU A 346 10.72 1.87 -10.20
N GLU A 347 10.22 2.55 -11.21
CA GLU A 347 10.15 4.02 -11.27
C GLU A 347 8.73 4.49 -10.93
N LEU A 348 8.61 5.60 -10.21
CA LEU A 348 7.32 6.21 -9.89
C LEU A 348 6.79 6.96 -11.12
N VAL A 349 5.56 6.66 -11.53
CA VAL A 349 4.96 7.20 -12.76
C VAL A 349 3.71 8.04 -12.53
N GLY A 350 3.50 8.52 -11.33
CA GLY A 350 2.41 9.40 -10.95
C GLY A 350 1.55 8.86 -9.82
N ALA A 351 0.76 9.75 -9.22
CA ALA A 351 -0.13 9.40 -8.12
C ALA A 351 -1.21 8.39 -8.55
N THR A 352 -1.49 7.41 -7.67
CA THR A 352 -2.67 6.55 -7.79
C THR A 352 -3.95 7.36 -7.58
N PRO A 353 -5.13 6.84 -7.95
CA PRO A 353 -6.38 7.44 -7.50
C PRO A 353 -6.43 7.54 -5.97
N VAL A 354 -6.93 8.67 -5.44
CA VAL A 354 -7.20 8.86 -4.01
C VAL A 354 -8.20 7.81 -3.52
N TYR A 355 -7.99 7.27 -2.34
CA TYR A 355 -8.83 6.25 -1.68
C TYR A 355 -8.93 6.51 -0.18
N ASP A 356 -9.83 5.83 0.50
CA ASP A 356 -10.06 5.95 1.95
C ASP A 356 -10.22 7.41 2.43
N MET A 357 -11.00 8.20 1.68
CA MET A 357 -11.18 9.62 1.91
C MET A 357 -12.54 9.90 2.52
N LEU A 358 -12.59 10.09 3.83
CA LEU A 358 -13.82 10.35 4.57
C LEU A 358 -13.55 11.15 5.85
N PRO A 359 -14.55 11.77 6.48
CA PRO A 359 -14.38 12.58 7.69
C PRO A 359 -14.17 11.68 8.94
N MET A 360 -13.01 11.02 9.01
CA MET A 360 -12.67 10.01 10.01
C MET A 360 -12.71 10.51 11.47
N VAL A 361 -12.56 11.80 11.69
CA VAL A 361 -12.65 12.39 13.05
C VAL A 361 -14.00 12.09 13.74
N TYR A 362 -15.06 11.84 12.95
CA TYR A 362 -16.39 11.51 13.45
C TYR A 362 -16.62 10.00 13.62
N MET A 363 -15.62 9.17 13.34
CA MET A 363 -15.72 7.72 13.54
C MET A 363 -16.00 7.40 15.01
N PRO A 364 -16.99 6.54 15.32
CA PRO A 364 -17.22 6.09 16.69
C PRO A 364 -15.97 5.40 17.27
N VAL A 365 -15.68 5.66 18.54
CA VAL A 365 -14.56 5.03 19.23
C VAL A 365 -15.11 4.27 20.44
N GLN A 366 -14.80 2.97 20.52
CA GLN A 366 -15.28 2.06 21.56
C GLN A 366 -16.80 2.05 21.71
N GLY A 367 -17.53 2.24 20.59
CA GLY A 367 -18.99 2.27 20.59
C GLY A 367 -19.62 3.61 21.02
N GLU A 368 -18.83 4.65 21.19
CA GLU A 368 -19.30 6.00 21.55
C GLU A 368 -19.19 6.96 20.38
N LEU A 369 -20.23 7.78 20.16
CA LEU A 369 -20.22 8.85 19.18
C LEU A 369 -19.33 10.01 19.68
N ARG A 370 -18.65 10.64 18.73
CA ARG A 370 -17.83 11.84 18.97
C ARG A 370 -18.41 13.04 18.25
N THR A 371 -18.39 14.19 18.95
CA THR A 371 -18.69 15.50 18.39
C THR A 371 -17.47 16.39 18.65
N PRO A 372 -16.42 16.26 17.80
CA PRO A 372 -15.19 17.02 18.02
C PRO A 372 -15.42 18.51 17.71
N GLU A 373 -14.78 19.37 18.49
CA GLU A 373 -14.65 20.77 18.13
C GLU A 373 -13.53 20.93 17.09
N LEU A 374 -13.90 21.37 15.90
CA LEU A 374 -12.98 21.50 14.77
C LEU A 374 -12.73 22.98 14.45
N THR A 375 -11.48 23.26 14.09
CA THR A 375 -11.06 24.53 13.51
C THR A 375 -10.66 24.31 12.07
N VAL A 376 -10.82 25.34 11.23
CA VAL A 376 -10.40 25.29 9.82
C VAL A 376 -8.89 25.06 9.76
N PRO A 377 -8.44 24.00 9.04
CA PRO A 377 -7.03 23.68 8.96
C PRO A 377 -6.17 24.82 8.41
N ARG A 378 -4.96 24.92 8.94
CA ARG A 378 -3.90 25.79 8.41
C ARG A 378 -2.80 24.91 7.82
N PHE A 379 -2.24 25.33 6.70
CA PHE A 379 -1.21 24.59 5.98
C PHE A 379 0.04 25.47 5.84
N ILE A 380 1.18 24.90 6.14
CA ILE A 380 2.48 25.52 5.94
C ILE A 380 3.12 25.00 4.65
N ASP A 381 2.91 23.71 4.35
CA ASP A 381 3.60 22.98 3.30
C ASP A 381 2.69 22.67 2.08
N VAL A 382 1.68 23.48 1.85
CA VAL A 382 0.75 23.37 0.72
C VAL A 382 0.71 24.69 -0.02
N SER A 383 0.81 24.69 -1.34
CA SER A 383 0.72 25.88 -2.19
C SER A 383 -0.66 26.55 -2.09
N ASN A 384 -0.74 27.85 -2.36
CA ASN A 384 -2.01 28.57 -2.28
C ASN A 384 -3.02 28.01 -3.27
N ASP A 385 -2.60 27.78 -4.52
CA ASP A 385 -3.47 27.24 -5.57
C ASP A 385 -4.06 25.87 -5.19
N ALA A 386 -3.26 25.00 -4.57
CA ALA A 386 -3.74 23.71 -4.09
C ALA A 386 -4.72 23.85 -2.90
N LYS A 387 -4.45 24.80 -1.99
CA LYS A 387 -5.36 25.10 -0.86
C LYS A 387 -6.71 25.60 -1.36
N ASP A 388 -6.70 26.54 -2.28
CA ASP A 388 -7.92 27.18 -2.81
C ASP A 388 -8.76 26.15 -3.59
N LYS A 389 -8.12 25.36 -4.46
CA LYS A 389 -8.78 24.26 -5.16
C LYS A 389 -9.37 23.23 -4.18
N ALA A 390 -8.60 22.80 -3.20
CA ALA A 390 -9.05 21.82 -2.22
C ALA A 390 -10.19 22.34 -1.33
N LEU A 391 -10.17 23.63 -0.97
CA LEU A 391 -11.24 24.27 -0.20
C LEU A 391 -12.55 24.29 -0.98
N ALA A 392 -12.52 24.73 -2.26
CA ALA A 392 -13.70 24.74 -3.12
C ALA A 392 -14.31 23.33 -3.26
N ILE A 393 -13.46 22.31 -3.51
CA ILE A 393 -13.92 20.91 -3.58
C ILE A 393 -14.52 20.44 -2.24
N ALA A 394 -13.93 20.85 -1.11
CA ALA A 394 -14.42 20.45 0.22
C ALA A 394 -15.76 21.12 0.56
N VAL A 395 -15.98 22.39 0.14
CA VAL A 395 -17.27 23.06 0.29
C VAL A 395 -18.34 22.35 -0.55
N GLU A 396 -18.02 21.98 -1.79
CA GLU A 396 -18.92 21.19 -2.64
C GLU A 396 -19.25 19.82 -2.00
N PHE A 397 -18.24 19.11 -1.49
CA PHE A 397 -18.43 17.85 -0.76
C PHE A 397 -19.39 18.01 0.41
N TRP A 398 -19.20 19.01 1.27
CA TRP A 398 -20.07 19.23 2.42
C TRP A 398 -21.49 19.63 1.99
N ASN A 399 -21.66 20.37 0.89
CA ASN A 399 -22.98 20.62 0.30
C ASN A 399 -23.66 19.31 -0.10
N HIS A 400 -22.94 18.40 -0.75
CA HIS A 400 -23.46 17.07 -1.09
C HIS A 400 -23.84 16.28 0.17
N VAL A 401 -23.03 16.29 1.24
CA VAL A 401 -23.36 15.66 2.52
C VAL A 401 -24.65 16.22 3.13
N MET A 402 -24.81 17.54 3.12
CA MET A 402 -26.00 18.20 3.67
C MET A 402 -27.27 17.88 2.87
N ALA A 403 -27.16 17.69 1.56
CA ALA A 403 -28.27 17.43 0.66
C ALA A 403 -28.63 15.93 0.55
N HIS A 404 -27.70 15.00 0.87
CA HIS A 404 -27.88 13.57 0.58
C HIS A 404 -28.90 12.90 1.50
N ASP A 405 -29.85 12.14 0.91
CA ASP A 405 -30.96 11.51 1.66
C ASP A 405 -30.52 10.38 2.59
N LEU A 406 -29.45 9.65 2.23
CA LEU A 406 -28.92 8.58 3.07
C LEU A 406 -28.13 9.08 4.29
N ILE A 407 -27.78 10.34 4.36
CA ILE A 407 -27.10 10.94 5.52
C ILE A 407 -28.12 11.30 6.61
N SER A 408 -27.87 10.83 7.82
CA SER A 408 -28.78 11.07 8.95
C SER A 408 -28.84 12.57 9.33
N ASN A 409 -30.01 13.00 9.81
CA ASN A 409 -30.21 14.36 10.30
C ASN A 409 -29.30 14.68 11.49
N ASP A 410 -28.99 13.69 12.33
CA ASP A 410 -28.08 13.84 13.44
C ASP A 410 -26.67 14.16 12.97
N PHE A 411 -26.17 13.43 11.97
CA PHE A 411 -24.86 13.70 11.41
C PHE A 411 -24.80 15.07 10.71
N LYS A 412 -25.83 15.43 9.94
CA LYS A 412 -25.94 16.76 9.33
C LYS A 412 -25.84 17.88 10.38
N LYS A 413 -26.56 17.75 11.49
CA LYS A 413 -26.45 18.70 12.62
C LYS A 413 -25.05 18.75 13.21
N THR A 414 -24.42 17.57 13.38
CA THR A 414 -23.07 17.45 13.97
C THR A 414 -22.02 18.16 13.12
N VAL A 415 -22.04 18.03 11.80
CA VAL A 415 -21.01 18.58 10.90
C VAL A 415 -21.25 20.05 10.52
N LYS A 416 -22.48 20.53 10.65
CA LYS A 416 -22.89 21.89 10.22
C LYS A 416 -22.00 23.02 10.73
N PRO A 417 -21.62 23.08 12.02
CA PRO A 417 -20.77 24.18 12.53
C PRO A 417 -19.40 24.24 11.83
N PHE A 418 -18.78 23.08 11.59
CA PHE A 418 -17.51 23.01 10.88
C PHE A 418 -17.67 23.42 9.42
N PHE A 419 -18.68 22.94 8.74
CA PHE A 419 -18.99 23.34 7.36
C PHE A 419 -19.21 24.85 7.22
N GLU A 420 -19.99 25.48 8.08
CA GLU A 420 -20.19 26.92 8.08
C GLU A 420 -18.88 27.72 8.30
N SER A 421 -17.94 27.13 9.05
CA SER A 421 -16.62 27.75 9.25
C SER A 421 -15.76 27.73 7.97
N LEU A 422 -15.89 26.66 7.15
CA LEU A 422 -15.22 26.56 5.85
C LEU A 422 -15.77 27.57 4.85
N ILE A 423 -17.10 27.73 4.76
CA ILE A 423 -17.75 28.71 3.87
C ILE A 423 -17.26 30.13 4.19
N ARG A 424 -17.19 30.51 5.47
CA ARG A 424 -16.67 31.83 5.86
C ARG A 424 -15.23 32.07 5.44
N LYS A 425 -14.42 31.00 5.38
CA LYS A 425 -13.03 31.06 4.88
C LYS A 425 -12.95 31.18 3.36
N GLU A 426 -13.84 30.52 2.62
CA GLU A 426 -13.87 30.56 1.17
C GLU A 426 -14.30 31.94 0.65
N GLY A 427 -15.23 32.62 1.36
CA GLY A 427 -15.77 33.93 0.97
C GLY A 427 -14.96 35.15 1.42
N GLY A 428 -13.89 34.98 2.16
CA GLY A 428 -13.00 36.04 2.66
C GLY A 428 -11.61 35.96 2.10
#